data_3bc435676dea94392cab338a6516004f
#
_entry.id   3bc435676dea94392cab338a6516004f
#
_cell.length_a   1.000
_cell.length_b   1.000
_cell.length_c   1.000
_cell.angle_alpha   90.00
_cell.angle_beta   90.00
_cell.angle_gamma   90.00
#
_symmetry.space_group_name_H-M   'P 1'
#
loop_
_entity.id
_entity.type
_entity.pdbx_description
1 polymer ?
#
loop_
_entity_poly.entity_id
_entity_poly.type
_entity_poly.pdbx_seq_one_letter_code
_entity_poly.pdbx_strand_id
1 'polypeptide(L)'
;MTYTIENEKFSVSIDSKGAELCSMRSKKTGIEYVWQADPHVWARHAPVLFPIVGRLKDKTYTVGGKEYHITQHGFGRDLEFACTEQTDTTLAFTLMPNEYSKPMYPFDFAFTVRYVLDGNTLQKQHITVNHGDTEMYYEVGGHDAYNVALEPNETMEDYYVDFGSGDAIYPLINDKNLMITKDKRTVPLQDGKLFLSSGLFELDALILDDCVRREVSIRSKKSNHVISMKFADFPYLGIWSKYTGFDTNYVCIEPWSTLPDANYLDHALENKVGVRKLAPKSSETLTFETTIEE
;
A
#
# COMPACT_ATOMS: atom_id res chain seq x y z
N MET A 1 13.46 14.51 -4.10
CA MET A 1 12.97 15.67 -4.91
C MET A 1 11.51 15.44 -5.18
N THR A 2 10.67 16.49 -5.03
CA THR A 2 9.22 16.37 -5.26
C THR A 2 8.88 16.79 -6.69
N TYR A 3 8.04 16.02 -7.34
CA TYR A 3 7.49 16.26 -8.69
C TYR A 3 5.99 16.41 -8.59
N THR A 4 5.39 17.21 -9.47
CA THR A 4 3.95 17.45 -9.45
C THR A 4 3.38 17.25 -10.85
N ILE A 5 2.25 16.56 -10.91
CA ILE A 5 1.35 16.48 -12.06
C ILE A 5 0.03 17.12 -11.69
N GLU A 6 -0.66 17.64 -12.67
CA GLU A 6 -1.94 18.30 -12.41
C GLU A 6 -2.87 18.30 -13.63
N ASN A 7 -4.13 18.38 -13.35
CA ASN A 7 -5.16 18.65 -14.34
C ASN A 7 -6.07 19.80 -13.84
N GLU A 8 -7.22 20.00 -14.45
CA GLU A 8 -8.19 21.04 -14.04
C GLU A 8 -8.78 20.81 -12.64
N LYS A 9 -8.78 19.57 -12.13
CA LYS A 9 -9.43 19.18 -10.87
C LYS A 9 -8.46 19.00 -9.71
N PHE A 10 -7.31 18.37 -9.95
CA PHE A 10 -6.36 17.95 -8.90
C PHE A 10 -4.94 18.36 -9.21
N SER A 11 -4.18 18.59 -8.15
CA SER A 11 -2.71 18.65 -8.12
C SER A 11 -2.21 17.47 -7.30
N VAL A 12 -1.29 16.67 -7.85
CA VAL A 12 -0.76 15.46 -7.23
C VAL A 12 0.76 15.56 -7.18
N SER A 13 1.33 15.38 -6.00
CA SER A 13 2.79 15.46 -5.78
C SER A 13 3.36 14.11 -5.35
N ILE A 14 4.49 13.76 -5.95
CA ILE A 14 5.21 12.51 -5.69
C ILE A 14 6.68 12.82 -5.39
N ASP A 15 7.21 12.25 -4.31
CA ASP A 15 8.62 12.30 -4.00
C ASP A 15 9.40 11.21 -4.74
N SER A 16 10.55 11.57 -5.34
CA SER A 16 11.47 10.61 -5.97
C SER A 16 12.04 9.60 -4.98
N LYS A 17 12.17 9.97 -3.70
CA LYS A 17 12.50 9.02 -2.65
C LYS A 17 11.30 8.12 -2.37
N GLY A 18 11.47 6.83 -2.63
CA GLY A 18 10.40 5.84 -2.49
C GLY A 18 9.37 5.88 -3.62
N ALA A 19 9.49 6.78 -4.59
CA ALA A 19 8.44 7.10 -5.54
C ALA A 19 7.09 7.32 -4.81
N GLU A 20 7.12 8.00 -3.65
CA GLU A 20 6.04 8.07 -2.68
C GLU A 20 5.05 9.16 -3.03
N LEU A 21 3.76 8.82 -3.16
CA LEU A 21 2.67 9.80 -3.26
C LEU A 21 2.59 10.59 -1.96
N CYS A 22 2.77 11.92 -2.01
CA CYS A 22 2.77 12.78 -0.83
C CYS A 22 1.67 13.82 -0.79
N SER A 23 0.95 14.05 -1.91
CA SER A 23 -0.20 14.94 -1.94
C SER A 23 -1.15 14.56 -3.08
N MET A 24 -2.45 14.65 -2.81
CA MET A 24 -3.52 14.69 -3.82
C MET A 24 -4.53 15.72 -3.38
N ARG A 25 -4.41 16.94 -3.92
CA ARG A 25 -5.17 18.10 -3.48
C ARG A 25 -6.19 18.55 -4.51
N SER A 26 -7.43 18.74 -4.07
CA SER A 26 -8.48 19.32 -4.91
C SER A 26 -8.20 20.79 -5.20
N LYS A 27 -8.28 21.19 -6.47
CA LYS A 27 -8.22 22.60 -6.90
C LYS A 27 -9.51 23.35 -6.60
N LYS A 28 -10.63 22.64 -6.50
CA LYS A 28 -11.95 23.22 -6.23
C LYS A 28 -12.14 23.57 -4.75
N THR A 29 -11.84 22.62 -3.85
CA THR A 29 -12.10 22.75 -2.41
C THR A 29 -10.85 23.11 -1.61
N GLY A 30 -9.66 22.84 -2.16
CA GLY A 30 -8.39 22.97 -1.45
C GLY A 30 -8.10 21.83 -0.47
N ILE A 31 -8.97 20.82 -0.39
CA ILE A 31 -8.82 19.68 0.52
C ILE A 31 -7.63 18.82 0.08
N GLU A 32 -6.83 18.42 1.06
CA GLU A 32 -5.73 17.46 0.92
C GLU A 32 -6.23 16.08 1.33
N TYR A 33 -6.21 15.13 0.40
CA TYR A 33 -6.73 13.77 0.63
C TYR A 33 -5.69 12.80 1.14
N VAL A 34 -4.39 13.06 0.90
CA VAL A 34 -3.30 12.22 1.37
C VAL A 34 -2.86 12.66 2.77
N TRP A 35 -2.61 11.74 3.67
CA TRP A 35 -2.03 12.00 4.99
C TRP A 35 -0.70 12.73 4.86
N GLN A 36 -0.47 13.75 5.70
CA GLN A 36 0.67 14.66 5.59
C GLN A 36 1.86 14.30 6.49
N ALA A 37 2.00 13.02 6.80
CA ALA A 37 3.18 12.43 7.45
C ALA A 37 3.64 13.12 8.74
N ASP A 38 2.70 13.50 9.64
CA ASP A 38 3.05 14.08 10.92
C ASP A 38 4.00 13.15 11.69
N PRO A 39 5.25 13.58 11.97
CA PRO A 39 6.25 12.74 12.63
C PRO A 39 5.89 12.35 14.06
N HIS A 40 5.00 13.08 14.72
CA HIS A 40 4.50 12.74 16.05
C HIS A 40 3.50 11.58 16.02
N VAL A 41 2.91 11.30 14.84
CA VAL A 41 1.96 10.22 14.61
C VAL A 41 2.61 9.14 13.74
N TRP A 42 2.75 9.40 12.45
CA TRP A 42 3.35 8.48 11.48
C TRP A 42 3.98 9.26 10.32
N ALA A 43 5.31 9.18 10.20
CA ALA A 43 6.14 10.03 9.35
C ALA A 43 6.28 9.49 7.91
N ARG A 44 5.22 8.95 7.31
CA ARG A 44 5.13 8.54 5.91
C ARG A 44 3.76 8.90 5.33
N HIS A 45 3.66 9.03 4.01
CA HIS A 45 2.42 9.35 3.30
C HIS A 45 1.79 8.11 2.67
N ALA A 46 2.50 7.50 1.71
CA ALA A 46 2.03 6.38 0.91
C ALA A 46 3.20 5.51 0.44
N PRO A 47 3.95 4.87 1.36
CA PRO A 47 5.16 4.15 1.01
C PRO A 47 4.87 2.98 0.08
N VAL A 48 5.74 2.80 -0.92
CA VAL A 48 5.69 1.68 -1.84
C VAL A 48 6.38 0.47 -1.22
N LEU A 49 5.73 -0.68 -1.28
CA LEU A 49 6.24 -1.92 -0.71
C LEU A 49 6.93 -2.73 -1.82
N PHE A 50 8.27 -2.88 -1.71
CA PHE A 50 9.08 -3.64 -2.65
C PHE A 50 10.49 -3.92 -2.05
N PRO A 51 11.07 -5.11 -2.24
CA PRO A 51 10.51 -6.30 -2.88
C PRO A 51 9.80 -7.25 -1.91
N ILE A 52 9.47 -6.77 -0.71
CA ILE A 52 8.80 -7.52 0.37
C ILE A 52 7.58 -6.73 0.85
N VAL A 53 6.48 -7.43 1.12
CA VAL A 53 5.29 -6.92 1.80
C VAL A 53 5.29 -7.39 3.26
N GLY A 54 5.07 -6.46 4.18
CA GLY A 54 5.05 -6.79 5.60
C GLY A 54 6.42 -7.13 6.17
N ARG A 55 6.42 -7.97 7.19
CA ARG A 55 7.63 -8.45 7.88
C ARG A 55 7.96 -9.85 7.45
N LEU A 56 9.26 -10.20 7.45
CA LEU A 56 9.75 -11.55 7.37
C LEU A 56 10.13 -12.06 8.76
N LYS A 57 9.92 -13.34 8.98
CA LYS A 57 10.38 -14.04 10.18
C LYS A 57 11.89 -13.86 10.31
N ASP A 58 12.32 -13.45 11.50
CA ASP A 58 13.73 -13.17 11.82
C ASP A 58 14.40 -12.13 10.88
N LYS A 59 13.63 -11.40 10.07
CA LYS A 59 14.08 -10.46 9.03
C LYS A 59 14.96 -11.13 7.97
N THR A 60 14.78 -12.43 7.75
CA THR A 60 15.57 -13.24 6.81
C THR A 60 14.68 -13.96 5.81
N TYR A 61 15.25 -14.30 4.69
CA TYR A 61 14.67 -15.21 3.71
C TYR A 61 15.79 -15.96 2.97
N THR A 62 15.44 -17.05 2.30
CA THR A 62 16.36 -17.77 1.45
C THR A 62 15.90 -17.80 0.00
N VAL A 63 16.85 -17.77 -0.92
CA VAL A 63 16.65 -18.05 -2.35
C VAL A 63 17.74 -19.00 -2.80
N GLY A 64 17.37 -20.13 -3.39
CA GLY A 64 18.31 -21.14 -3.82
C GLY A 64 19.20 -21.65 -2.68
N GLY A 65 18.69 -21.68 -1.45
CA GLY A 65 19.40 -22.12 -0.24
C GLY A 65 20.39 -21.10 0.34
N LYS A 66 20.52 -19.91 -0.24
CA LYS A 66 21.33 -18.81 0.29
C LYS A 66 20.47 -17.85 1.08
N GLU A 67 20.93 -17.47 2.29
CA GLU A 67 20.22 -16.54 3.18
C GLU A 67 20.51 -15.07 2.83
N TYR A 68 19.46 -14.26 2.98
CA TYR A 68 19.46 -12.82 2.79
C TYR A 68 18.71 -12.14 3.94
N HIS A 69 19.06 -10.89 4.23
CA HIS A 69 18.43 -10.08 5.27
C HIS A 69 17.77 -8.84 4.66
N ILE A 70 16.51 -8.61 5.02
CA ILE A 70 15.77 -7.47 4.56
C ILE A 70 14.79 -7.00 5.65
N THR A 71 14.55 -5.69 5.70
CA THR A 71 13.64 -5.11 6.70
C THR A 71 12.19 -5.13 6.20
N GLN A 72 11.26 -4.86 7.12
CA GLN A 72 9.83 -4.74 6.85
C GLN A 72 9.55 -3.86 5.62
N HIS A 73 8.73 -4.35 4.72
CA HIS A 73 8.32 -3.70 3.47
C HIS A 73 9.46 -3.50 2.45
N GLY A 74 10.61 -4.14 2.66
CA GLY A 74 11.75 -4.02 1.76
C GLY A 74 12.43 -2.65 1.80
N PHE A 75 13.12 -2.33 0.73
CA PHE A 75 13.93 -1.11 0.60
C PHE A 75 13.35 -0.06 -0.37
N GLY A 76 12.36 -0.41 -1.19
CA GLY A 76 11.83 0.49 -2.21
C GLY A 76 11.46 1.86 -1.64
N ARG A 77 10.74 1.88 -0.54
CA ARG A 77 10.28 3.10 0.15
C ARG A 77 11.39 4.00 0.73
N ASP A 78 12.64 3.52 0.81
CA ASP A 78 13.75 4.25 1.43
C ASP A 78 14.80 4.71 0.41
N LEU A 79 14.71 4.24 -0.85
CA LEU A 79 15.67 4.53 -1.90
C LEU A 79 15.19 5.64 -2.84
N GLU A 80 16.15 6.29 -3.48
CA GLU A 80 15.89 7.29 -4.51
C GLU A 80 15.62 6.60 -5.84
N PHE A 81 14.53 6.98 -6.50
CA PHE A 81 14.15 6.54 -7.84
C PHE A 81 14.50 7.60 -8.87
N ALA A 82 14.91 7.18 -10.05
CA ALA A 82 15.08 8.09 -11.17
C ALA A 82 13.73 8.40 -11.82
N CYS A 83 13.42 9.67 -12.05
CA CYS A 83 12.26 10.05 -12.87
C CYS A 83 12.52 9.66 -14.32
N THR A 84 11.70 8.78 -14.87
CA THR A 84 11.86 8.22 -16.24
C THR A 84 10.77 8.66 -17.20
N GLU A 85 9.66 9.20 -16.70
CA GLU A 85 8.59 9.80 -17.52
C GLU A 85 8.01 11.00 -16.77
N GLN A 86 7.79 12.11 -17.46
CA GLN A 86 7.11 13.27 -16.92
C GLN A 86 6.31 13.97 -18.02
N THR A 87 5.00 14.11 -17.78
CA THR A 87 4.08 14.95 -18.56
C THR A 87 3.24 15.78 -17.59
N ASP A 88 2.25 16.51 -18.08
CA ASP A 88 1.34 17.26 -17.20
C ASP A 88 0.53 16.36 -16.26
N THR A 89 0.21 15.14 -16.70
CA THR A 89 -0.67 14.21 -15.97
C THR A 89 -0.04 12.84 -15.70
N THR A 90 1.22 12.63 -16.04
CA THR A 90 1.90 11.33 -15.85
C THR A 90 3.29 11.52 -15.28
N LEU A 91 3.62 10.71 -14.27
CA LEU A 91 4.99 10.56 -13.75
C LEU A 91 5.34 9.09 -13.67
N ALA A 92 6.58 8.74 -14.01
CA ALA A 92 7.12 7.42 -13.71
C ALA A 92 8.50 7.54 -13.05
N PHE A 93 8.71 6.68 -12.06
CA PHE A 93 9.94 6.62 -11.29
C PHE A 93 10.47 5.20 -11.29
N THR A 94 11.73 5.01 -11.66
CA THR A 94 12.35 3.68 -11.79
C THR A 94 13.49 3.50 -10.81
N LEU A 95 13.48 2.38 -10.11
CA LEU A 95 14.55 1.89 -9.24
C LEU A 95 15.26 0.72 -9.94
N MET A 96 16.59 0.82 -10.02
CA MET A 96 17.47 -0.25 -10.48
C MET A 96 18.28 -0.82 -9.30
N PRO A 97 18.79 -2.06 -9.37
CA PRO A 97 19.69 -2.61 -8.37
C PRO A 97 20.92 -1.71 -8.19
N ASN A 98 21.32 -1.49 -6.95
CA ASN A 98 22.50 -0.71 -6.62
C ASN A 98 23.33 -1.42 -5.54
N GLU A 99 24.46 -0.83 -5.13
CA GLU A 99 25.36 -1.40 -4.12
C GLU A 99 24.67 -1.66 -2.77
N TYR A 100 23.65 -0.88 -2.44
CA TYR A 100 22.88 -1.05 -1.18
C TYR A 100 21.85 -2.20 -1.30
N SER A 101 21.14 -2.31 -2.41
CA SER A 101 20.05 -3.28 -2.57
C SER A 101 20.53 -4.70 -2.92
N LYS A 102 21.63 -4.85 -3.68
CA LYS A 102 22.16 -6.14 -4.12
C LYS A 102 22.46 -7.15 -3.00
N PRO A 103 23.03 -6.74 -1.85
CA PRO A 103 23.25 -7.68 -0.73
C PRO A 103 21.96 -8.17 -0.08
N MET A 104 20.88 -7.42 -0.20
CA MET A 104 19.58 -7.73 0.39
C MET A 104 18.64 -8.46 -0.57
N TYR A 105 18.82 -8.29 -1.90
CA TYR A 105 17.93 -8.84 -2.92
C TYR A 105 18.73 -9.15 -4.20
N PRO A 106 19.04 -10.44 -4.47
CA PRO A 106 20.06 -10.85 -5.43
C PRO A 106 19.58 -10.92 -6.89
N PHE A 107 18.53 -10.22 -7.23
CA PHE A 107 17.98 -10.24 -8.59
C PHE A 107 18.36 -8.97 -9.37
N ASP A 108 18.49 -9.15 -10.67
CA ASP A 108 18.65 -8.04 -11.63
C ASP A 108 17.26 -7.59 -12.10
N PHE A 109 16.80 -6.46 -11.61
CA PHE A 109 15.44 -5.96 -11.80
C PHE A 109 15.39 -4.51 -12.27
N ALA A 110 14.26 -4.12 -12.85
CA ALA A 110 13.80 -2.74 -12.79
C ALA A 110 12.44 -2.72 -12.09
N PHE A 111 12.25 -1.81 -11.17
CA PHE A 111 10.97 -1.59 -10.52
C PHE A 111 10.53 -0.15 -10.76
N THR A 112 9.40 0.02 -11.46
CA THR A 112 8.86 1.33 -11.81
C THR A 112 7.50 1.54 -11.14
N VAL A 113 7.34 2.70 -10.51
CA VAL A 113 6.04 3.19 -10.05
C VAL A 113 5.60 4.30 -11.01
N ARG A 114 4.50 4.07 -11.71
CA ARG A 114 3.97 5.03 -12.69
C ARG A 114 2.61 5.53 -12.23
N TYR A 115 2.46 6.84 -12.17
CA TYR A 115 1.26 7.56 -11.79
C TYR A 115 0.62 8.19 -13.02
N VAL A 116 -0.69 8.01 -13.18
CA VAL A 116 -1.49 8.64 -14.25
C VAL A 116 -2.71 9.30 -13.62
N LEU A 117 -2.81 10.62 -13.79
CA LEU A 117 -3.95 11.41 -13.31
C LEU A 117 -4.94 11.62 -14.46
N ASP A 118 -6.11 11.00 -14.37
CA ASP A 118 -7.21 11.15 -15.32
C ASP A 118 -8.48 11.61 -14.61
N GLY A 119 -8.91 12.85 -14.89
CA GLY A 119 -10.05 13.48 -14.24
C GLY A 119 -9.88 13.53 -12.72
N ASN A 120 -10.66 12.75 -11.98
CA ASN A 120 -10.62 12.64 -10.54
C ASN A 120 -10.02 11.28 -10.05
N THR A 121 -9.39 10.55 -10.94
CA THR A 121 -8.79 9.24 -10.67
C THR A 121 -7.28 9.32 -10.82
N LEU A 122 -6.57 8.85 -9.80
CA LEU A 122 -5.13 8.61 -9.84
C LEU A 122 -4.90 7.09 -9.96
N GLN A 123 -4.35 6.68 -11.10
CA GLN A 123 -3.90 5.30 -11.31
C GLN A 123 -2.45 5.17 -10.87
N LYS A 124 -2.14 4.14 -10.06
CA LYS A 124 -0.79 3.76 -9.66
C LYS A 124 -0.45 2.38 -10.22
N GLN A 125 0.55 2.33 -11.08
CA GLN A 125 1.03 1.12 -11.74
C GLN A 125 2.38 0.72 -11.13
N HIS A 126 2.49 -0.51 -10.66
CA HIS A 126 3.74 -1.14 -10.23
C HIS A 126 4.23 -2.05 -11.35
N ILE A 127 5.28 -1.63 -12.04
CA ILE A 127 5.86 -2.34 -13.19
C ILE A 127 7.17 -2.97 -12.74
N THR A 128 7.22 -4.30 -12.72
CA THR A 128 8.41 -5.06 -12.35
C THR A 128 8.96 -5.77 -13.57
N VAL A 129 10.26 -5.62 -13.81
CA VAL A 129 10.97 -6.27 -14.92
C VAL A 129 12.06 -7.14 -14.34
N ASN A 130 12.15 -8.38 -14.78
CA ASN A 130 13.27 -9.27 -14.52
C ASN A 130 14.30 -9.17 -15.63
N HIS A 131 15.43 -8.50 -15.39
CA HIS A 131 16.55 -8.40 -16.32
C HIS A 131 17.52 -9.58 -16.22
N GLY A 132 17.35 -10.44 -15.19
CA GLY A 132 18.19 -11.62 -14.97
C GLY A 132 17.90 -12.76 -15.94
N ASP A 133 18.71 -13.80 -15.83
CA ASP A 133 18.62 -15.04 -16.62
C ASP A 133 17.96 -16.19 -15.83
N THR A 134 17.49 -15.93 -14.62
CA THR A 134 16.79 -16.87 -13.74
C THR A 134 15.42 -16.32 -13.35
N GLU A 135 14.52 -17.19 -12.88
CA GLU A 135 13.26 -16.79 -12.29
C GLU A 135 13.49 -15.86 -11.09
N MET A 136 12.74 -14.78 -11.02
CA MET A 136 12.78 -13.79 -9.96
C MET A 136 11.51 -13.92 -9.09
N TYR A 137 11.70 -13.86 -7.78
CA TYR A 137 10.62 -13.84 -6.78
C TYR A 137 10.52 -12.45 -6.18
N TYR A 138 9.33 -11.87 -6.13
CA TYR A 138 9.13 -10.54 -5.58
C TYR A 138 7.73 -10.37 -4.99
N GLU A 139 7.60 -9.35 -4.20
CA GLU A 139 6.37 -8.91 -3.60
C GLU A 139 6.22 -7.41 -3.80
N VAL A 140 4.99 -6.95 -4.01
CA VAL A 140 4.71 -5.53 -4.20
C VAL A 140 3.36 -5.17 -3.58
N GLY A 141 3.26 -3.92 -3.11
CA GLY A 141 2.01 -3.38 -2.59
C GLY A 141 2.04 -1.87 -2.45
N GLY A 142 0.88 -1.28 -2.27
CA GLY A 142 0.68 0.09 -1.84
C GLY A 142 0.43 0.16 -0.33
N HIS A 143 0.69 1.31 0.25
CA HIS A 143 0.42 1.60 1.67
C HIS A 143 -0.09 3.05 1.79
N ASP A 144 -1.09 3.37 0.97
CA ASP A 144 -1.56 4.74 0.78
C ASP A 144 -2.42 5.18 1.97
N ALA A 145 -1.98 6.23 2.68
CA ALA A 145 -2.70 6.81 3.80
C ALA A 145 -3.55 8.00 3.33
N TYR A 146 -4.82 7.95 3.65
CA TYR A 146 -5.79 8.98 3.33
C TYR A 146 -6.26 9.69 4.59
N ASN A 147 -6.35 11.02 4.51
CA ASN A 147 -6.94 11.81 5.56
C ASN A 147 -8.41 11.43 5.76
N VAL A 148 -8.81 11.37 7.01
CA VAL A 148 -10.20 11.41 7.47
C VAL A 148 -10.37 12.67 8.32
N ALA A 149 -11.57 13.06 8.67
CA ALA A 149 -11.84 14.39 9.24
C ALA A 149 -11.49 15.53 8.23
N LEU A 150 -11.97 15.39 6.99
CA LEU A 150 -11.68 16.32 5.90
C LEU A 150 -12.34 17.68 6.10
N GLU A 151 -13.43 17.74 6.87
CA GLU A 151 -14.15 18.95 7.20
C GLU A 151 -13.93 19.33 8.69
N PRO A 152 -14.00 20.65 9.05
CA PRO A 152 -13.65 21.13 10.40
C PRO A 152 -14.41 20.49 11.56
N ASN A 153 -15.60 19.96 11.30
CA ASN A 153 -16.50 19.39 12.33
C ASN A 153 -16.54 17.84 12.27
N GLU A 154 -15.60 17.24 11.59
CA GLU A 154 -15.48 15.79 11.46
C GLU A 154 -14.36 15.24 12.35
N THR A 155 -14.50 13.99 12.72
CA THR A 155 -13.51 13.18 13.44
C THR A 155 -13.34 11.85 12.73
N MET A 156 -12.34 11.05 13.09
CA MET A 156 -12.14 9.71 12.55
C MET A 156 -13.40 8.84 12.72
N GLU A 157 -14.13 8.97 13.81
CA GLU A 157 -15.33 8.18 14.10
C GLU A 157 -16.54 8.53 13.21
N ASP A 158 -16.47 9.66 12.49
CA ASP A 158 -17.48 10.00 11.48
C ASP A 158 -17.26 9.26 10.15
N TYR A 159 -16.14 8.56 10.01
CA TYR A 159 -15.77 7.85 8.79
C TYR A 159 -15.92 6.34 8.91
N TYR A 160 -16.06 5.71 7.76
CA TYR A 160 -16.13 4.26 7.62
C TYR A 160 -15.49 3.81 6.30
N VAL A 161 -15.01 2.57 6.29
CA VAL A 161 -14.65 1.87 5.06
C VAL A 161 -15.86 1.06 4.61
N ASP A 162 -16.33 1.34 3.39
CA ASP A 162 -17.49 0.70 2.77
C ASP A 162 -17.02 -0.45 1.88
N PHE A 163 -17.40 -1.67 2.23
CA PHE A 163 -17.21 -2.90 1.45
C PHE A 163 -18.36 -3.20 0.51
N GLY A 164 -19.41 -2.38 0.53
CA GLY A 164 -20.63 -2.49 -0.28
C GLY A 164 -21.66 -3.47 0.25
N SER A 165 -21.28 -4.52 0.98
CA SER A 165 -22.18 -5.49 1.59
C SER A 165 -21.45 -6.36 2.60
N GLY A 166 -22.22 -7.16 3.37
CA GLY A 166 -21.70 -8.11 4.33
C GLY A 166 -21.93 -7.68 5.78
N ASP A 167 -21.90 -8.65 6.68
CA ASP A 167 -22.15 -8.44 8.13
C ASP A 167 -20.86 -8.49 8.95
N ALA A 168 -19.76 -8.98 8.34
CA ALA A 168 -18.45 -9.04 8.99
C ALA A 168 -17.32 -9.18 7.97
N ILE A 169 -16.11 -8.79 8.39
CA ILE A 169 -14.83 -9.17 7.77
C ILE A 169 -14.06 -10.08 8.72
N TYR A 170 -13.14 -10.87 8.15
CA TYR A 170 -12.41 -11.91 8.87
C TYR A 170 -10.88 -11.72 8.74
N PRO A 171 -10.29 -10.68 9.37
CA PRO A 171 -8.86 -10.45 9.29
C PRO A 171 -8.06 -11.60 9.91
N LEU A 172 -6.92 -11.90 9.30
CA LEU A 172 -5.91 -12.79 9.85
C LEU A 172 -5.38 -12.24 11.17
N ILE A 173 -5.06 -13.14 12.10
CA ILE A 173 -4.49 -12.79 13.41
C ILE A 173 -2.97 -12.87 13.32
N ASN A 174 -2.30 -11.82 13.80
CA ASN A 174 -0.86 -11.79 14.00
C ASN A 174 -0.49 -12.40 15.37
N ASP A 175 0.62 -13.14 15.40
CA ASP A 175 1.24 -13.55 16.66
C ASP A 175 1.98 -12.36 17.34
N LYS A 176 2.59 -12.61 18.49
CA LYS A 176 3.37 -11.60 19.23
C LYS A 176 4.58 -11.01 18.46
N ASN A 177 5.02 -11.67 17.40
CA ASN A 177 6.12 -11.21 16.53
C ASN A 177 5.59 -10.53 15.27
N LEU A 178 4.28 -10.32 15.17
CA LEU A 178 3.58 -9.79 14.01
C LEU A 178 3.72 -10.66 12.75
N MET A 179 3.83 -11.99 12.95
CA MET A 179 3.74 -12.98 11.89
C MET A 179 2.29 -13.46 11.79
N ILE A 180 1.81 -13.68 10.58
CA ILE A 180 0.46 -14.18 10.35
C ILE A 180 0.33 -15.60 10.92
N THR A 181 -0.81 -15.85 11.56
CA THR A 181 -1.25 -17.21 11.94
C THR A 181 -2.26 -17.74 10.92
N LYS A 182 -2.76 -18.97 11.15
CA LYS A 182 -3.89 -19.51 10.37
C LYS A 182 -5.26 -19.06 10.90
N ASP A 183 -5.28 -18.38 12.04
CA ASP A 183 -6.50 -17.99 12.71
C ASP A 183 -7.01 -16.66 12.17
N LYS A 184 -8.32 -16.49 12.20
CA LYS A 184 -9.01 -15.25 11.85
C LYS A 184 -9.84 -14.75 13.01
N ARG A 185 -10.01 -13.45 13.11
CA ARG A 185 -10.96 -12.84 14.03
C ARG A 185 -12.18 -12.32 13.26
N THR A 186 -13.32 -12.22 13.93
CA THR A 186 -14.51 -11.59 13.37
C THR A 186 -14.52 -10.11 13.73
N VAL A 187 -14.63 -9.25 12.72
CA VAL A 187 -14.87 -7.82 12.90
C VAL A 187 -16.22 -7.50 12.26
N PRO A 188 -17.22 -7.08 13.08
CA PRO A 188 -18.57 -6.86 12.57
C PRO A 188 -18.62 -5.62 11.66
N LEU A 189 -19.45 -5.69 10.63
CA LEU A 189 -19.84 -4.59 9.78
C LEU A 189 -21.30 -4.19 10.04
N GLN A 190 -21.66 -2.95 9.76
CA GLN A 190 -23.04 -2.50 9.73
C GLN A 190 -23.41 -2.18 8.28
N ASP A 191 -24.22 -3.03 7.67
CA ASP A 191 -24.58 -2.89 6.25
C ASP A 191 -23.36 -2.73 5.32
N GLY A 192 -22.34 -3.58 5.48
CA GLY A 192 -21.11 -3.54 4.71
C GLY A 192 -20.11 -2.45 5.13
N LYS A 193 -20.36 -1.70 6.21
CA LYS A 193 -19.56 -0.57 6.66
C LYS A 193 -18.74 -0.91 7.89
N LEU A 194 -17.44 -0.69 7.82
CA LEU A 194 -16.49 -0.74 8.93
C LEU A 194 -16.30 0.68 9.47
N PHE A 195 -16.94 1.02 10.58
CA PHE A 195 -16.75 2.34 11.21
C PHE A 195 -15.36 2.45 11.81
N LEU A 196 -14.68 3.57 11.53
CA LEU A 196 -13.33 3.79 12.00
C LEU A 196 -13.30 4.21 13.46
N SER A 197 -12.31 3.74 14.16
CA SER A 197 -11.89 4.17 15.50
C SER A 197 -10.46 3.76 15.75
N SER A 198 -9.76 4.41 16.65
CA SER A 198 -8.38 4.03 17.01
C SER A 198 -8.28 2.59 17.51
N GLY A 199 -9.27 2.13 18.27
CA GLY A 199 -9.31 0.76 18.84
C GLY A 199 -9.34 -0.37 17.81
N LEU A 200 -9.73 -0.12 16.56
CA LEU A 200 -9.68 -1.12 15.49
C LEU A 200 -8.26 -1.65 15.25
N PHE A 201 -7.25 -0.80 15.46
CA PHE A 201 -5.85 -1.02 15.09
C PHE A 201 -4.95 -1.39 16.29
N GLU A 202 -5.53 -1.67 17.45
CA GLU A 202 -4.79 -2.09 18.66
C GLU A 202 -3.96 -3.36 18.44
N LEU A 203 -4.43 -4.26 17.57
CA LEU A 203 -3.75 -5.48 17.18
C LEU A 203 -3.02 -5.37 15.82
N ASP A 204 -2.61 -4.14 15.43
CA ASP A 204 -2.01 -3.83 14.13
C ASP A 204 -3.03 -3.85 12.97
N ALA A 205 -2.60 -4.06 11.73
CA ALA A 205 -3.43 -4.02 10.54
C ALA A 205 -4.55 -5.08 10.51
N LEU A 206 -5.67 -4.71 9.92
CA LEU A 206 -6.69 -5.67 9.49
C LEU A 206 -6.24 -6.28 8.16
N ILE A 207 -5.74 -7.50 8.18
CA ILE A 207 -5.19 -8.20 7.02
C ILE A 207 -6.26 -9.13 6.42
N LEU A 208 -6.75 -8.82 5.23
CA LEU A 208 -7.78 -9.57 4.54
C LEU A 208 -7.19 -10.40 3.40
N ASP A 209 -7.38 -11.71 3.47
CA ASP A 209 -6.97 -12.68 2.43
C ASP A 209 -8.14 -13.16 1.55
N ASP A 210 -9.34 -12.65 1.81
CA ASP A 210 -10.58 -13.08 1.17
C ASP A 210 -11.45 -11.89 0.66
N CYS A 211 -10.82 -10.75 0.35
CA CYS A 211 -11.52 -9.59 -0.18
C CYS A 211 -12.01 -9.87 -1.61
N VAL A 212 -13.23 -10.43 -1.73
CA VAL A 212 -13.83 -10.83 -3.02
C VAL A 212 -14.09 -9.63 -3.91
N ARG A 213 -14.65 -8.55 -3.34
CA ARG A 213 -14.84 -7.28 -4.04
C ARG A 213 -13.53 -6.51 -3.99
N ARG A 214 -12.84 -6.42 -5.12
CA ARG A 214 -11.56 -5.70 -5.26
C ARG A 214 -11.75 -4.18 -5.32
N GLU A 215 -12.62 -3.67 -4.46
CA GLU A 215 -12.97 -2.27 -4.34
C GLU A 215 -13.46 -1.96 -2.93
N VAL A 216 -12.98 -0.87 -2.35
CA VAL A 216 -13.48 -0.30 -1.09
C VAL A 216 -13.57 1.21 -1.23
N SER A 217 -14.36 1.88 -0.37
CA SER A 217 -14.34 3.33 -0.30
C SER A 217 -14.35 3.83 1.14
N ILE A 218 -13.59 4.91 1.39
CA ILE A 218 -13.65 5.69 2.62
C ILE A 218 -14.74 6.74 2.44
N ARG A 219 -15.66 6.82 3.39
CA ARG A 219 -16.80 7.73 3.35
C ARG A 219 -17.04 8.37 4.72
N SER A 220 -17.60 9.58 4.70
CA SER A 220 -18.09 10.28 5.90
C SER A 220 -19.58 10.06 6.12
N LYS A 221 -20.01 10.13 7.39
CA LYS A 221 -21.44 10.25 7.78
C LYS A 221 -21.97 11.68 7.64
N LYS A 222 -21.09 12.67 7.52
CA LYS A 222 -21.41 14.10 7.61
C LYS A 222 -21.21 14.85 6.30
N SER A 223 -20.28 14.42 5.46
CA SER A 223 -20.00 15.04 4.17
C SER A 223 -20.18 14.07 3.00
N ASN A 224 -20.11 14.58 1.78
CA ASN A 224 -20.22 13.77 0.56
C ASN A 224 -18.86 13.30 0.01
N HIS A 225 -17.77 13.58 0.71
CA HIS A 225 -16.45 13.16 0.26
C HIS A 225 -16.34 11.64 0.23
N VAL A 226 -15.85 11.11 -0.89
CA VAL A 226 -15.60 9.70 -1.10
C VAL A 226 -14.20 9.52 -1.65
N ILE A 227 -13.44 8.61 -1.04
CA ILE A 227 -12.16 8.12 -1.56
C ILE A 227 -12.37 6.64 -1.89
N SER A 228 -12.49 6.30 -3.17
CA SER A 228 -12.69 4.92 -3.63
C SER A 228 -11.37 4.36 -4.14
N MET A 229 -11.06 3.12 -3.77
CA MET A 229 -9.90 2.40 -4.29
C MET A 229 -10.35 1.11 -4.98
N LYS A 230 -9.93 0.92 -6.25
CA LYS A 230 -10.06 -0.31 -7.02
C LYS A 230 -8.70 -0.98 -7.16
N PHE A 231 -8.61 -2.28 -6.86
CA PHE A 231 -7.35 -3.03 -6.78
C PHE A 231 -7.47 -4.45 -7.33
N ALA A 232 -8.02 -4.60 -8.53
CA ALA A 232 -8.32 -5.90 -9.14
C ALA A 232 -7.09 -6.84 -9.22
N ASP A 233 -5.90 -6.28 -9.44
CA ASP A 233 -4.66 -7.04 -9.58
C ASP A 233 -4.06 -7.51 -8.24
N PHE A 234 -4.59 -7.01 -7.12
CA PHE A 234 -4.08 -7.29 -5.78
C PHE A 234 -5.05 -8.20 -5.01
N PRO A 235 -4.64 -9.44 -4.68
CA PRO A 235 -5.51 -10.40 -4.01
C PRO A 235 -5.78 -10.10 -2.53
N TYR A 236 -4.92 -9.31 -1.88
CA TYR A 236 -4.96 -9.05 -0.45
C TYR A 236 -5.13 -7.58 -0.15
N LEU A 237 -5.72 -7.28 1.00
CA LEU A 237 -5.96 -5.92 1.46
C LEU A 237 -5.55 -5.77 2.92
N GLY A 238 -4.68 -4.79 3.21
CA GLY A 238 -4.45 -4.26 4.53
C GLY A 238 -5.29 -3.01 4.77
N ILE A 239 -5.84 -2.87 5.99
CA ILE A 239 -6.44 -1.62 6.46
C ILE A 239 -5.76 -1.28 7.77
N TRP A 240 -5.19 -0.09 7.87
CA TRP A 240 -4.38 0.26 9.02
C TRP A 240 -4.42 1.76 9.34
N SER A 241 -4.28 2.04 10.60
CA SER A 241 -3.83 3.32 11.14
C SER A 241 -2.97 3.07 12.37
N LYS A 242 -2.10 3.99 12.72
CA LYS A 242 -1.26 3.80 13.90
C LYS A 242 -2.11 3.88 15.17
N TYR A 243 -2.08 2.83 15.97
CA TYR A 243 -2.69 2.84 17.29
C TYR A 243 -1.86 3.70 18.25
N THR A 244 -2.46 4.77 18.75
CA THR A 244 -1.85 5.73 19.69
C THR A 244 -2.66 5.87 20.97
N GLY A 245 -3.81 5.18 21.06
CA GLY A 245 -4.80 5.35 22.13
C GLY A 245 -5.77 6.52 21.91
N PHE A 246 -5.60 7.27 20.79
CA PHE A 246 -6.51 8.34 20.34
C PHE A 246 -6.58 8.35 18.80
N ASP A 247 -7.55 9.06 18.25
CA ASP A 247 -7.76 9.15 16.80
C ASP A 247 -6.62 9.87 16.10
N THR A 248 -6.19 9.32 14.98
CA THR A 248 -5.03 9.79 14.21
C THR A 248 -5.41 10.54 12.93
N ASN A 249 -6.71 10.64 12.64
CA ASN A 249 -7.28 11.33 11.48
C ASN A 249 -6.77 10.86 10.10
N TYR A 250 -6.31 9.63 10.00
CA TYR A 250 -6.00 8.97 8.72
C TYR A 250 -6.29 7.47 8.79
N VAL A 251 -6.44 6.87 7.63
CA VAL A 251 -6.50 5.42 7.45
C VAL A 251 -5.73 5.03 6.20
N CYS A 252 -4.94 3.94 6.29
CA CYS A 252 -4.29 3.34 5.14
C CYS A 252 -5.20 2.32 4.49
N ILE A 253 -5.26 2.34 3.16
CA ILE A 253 -5.84 1.28 2.33
C ILE A 253 -4.69 0.69 1.51
N GLU A 254 -4.41 -0.58 1.73
CA GLU A 254 -3.16 -1.20 1.35
C GLU A 254 -3.39 -2.42 0.46
N PRO A 255 -3.47 -2.25 -0.88
CA PRO A 255 -3.53 -3.38 -1.80
C PRO A 255 -2.18 -4.11 -1.85
N TRP A 256 -2.17 -5.42 -1.62
CA TRP A 256 -0.98 -6.24 -1.57
C TRP A 256 -1.03 -7.41 -2.55
N SER A 257 0.11 -7.69 -3.22
CA SER A 257 0.26 -8.86 -4.09
C SER A 257 0.43 -10.16 -3.33
N THR A 258 0.85 -10.07 -2.07
CA THR A 258 1.17 -11.19 -1.17
C THR A 258 0.76 -10.84 0.26
N LEU A 259 0.83 -11.81 1.15
CA LEU A 259 0.67 -11.61 2.59
C LEU A 259 2.02 -11.38 3.28
N PRO A 260 2.07 -10.68 4.44
CA PRO A 260 3.24 -10.74 5.32
C PRO A 260 3.63 -12.17 5.65
N ASP A 261 4.82 -12.38 6.20
CA ASP A 261 5.29 -13.73 6.52
C ASP A 261 4.48 -14.40 7.64
N ALA A 262 4.42 -15.70 7.62
CA ALA A 262 3.64 -16.49 8.55
C ALA A 262 4.51 -17.33 9.47
N ASN A 263 4.07 -17.53 10.71
CA ASN A 263 4.84 -18.29 11.70
C ASN A 263 4.99 -19.79 11.38
N TYR A 264 4.21 -20.29 10.43
CA TYR A 264 4.20 -21.70 9.97
C TYR A 264 4.94 -21.92 8.65
N LEU A 265 5.48 -20.85 8.01
CA LEU A 265 6.28 -20.95 6.79
C LEU A 265 7.77 -21.13 7.14
N ASP A 266 8.49 -21.69 6.19
CA ASP A 266 9.96 -21.70 6.17
C ASP A 266 10.47 -20.31 5.69
N HIS A 267 11.78 -20.13 5.61
CA HIS A 267 12.37 -18.88 5.15
C HIS A 267 12.50 -18.78 3.62
N ALA A 268 12.02 -19.79 2.86
CA ALA A 268 12.15 -19.81 1.41
C ALA A 268 11.20 -18.82 0.77
N LEU A 269 11.73 -17.80 0.10
CA LEU A 269 10.93 -16.76 -0.54
C LEU A 269 9.97 -17.35 -1.60
N GLU A 270 10.43 -18.37 -2.32
CA GLU A 270 9.67 -19.11 -3.31
C GLU A 270 8.41 -19.82 -2.76
N ASN A 271 8.35 -20.04 -1.44
CA ASN A 271 7.25 -20.73 -0.75
C ASN A 271 6.28 -19.76 -0.06
N LYS A 272 6.57 -18.45 -0.06
CA LYS A 272 5.65 -17.47 0.55
C LYS A 272 4.30 -17.45 -0.14
N VAL A 273 3.25 -17.24 0.67
CA VAL A 273 1.86 -17.15 0.16
C VAL A 273 1.72 -15.93 -0.73
N GLY A 274 1.36 -16.16 -2.00
CA GLY A 274 1.12 -15.09 -2.96
C GLY A 274 2.38 -14.47 -3.57
N VAL A 275 3.59 -14.97 -3.26
CA VAL A 275 4.83 -14.48 -3.89
C VAL A 275 4.69 -14.48 -5.42
N ARG A 276 5.10 -13.39 -6.03
CA ARG A 276 5.09 -13.25 -7.50
C ARG A 276 6.34 -13.92 -8.09
N LYS A 277 6.15 -14.61 -9.20
CA LYS A 277 7.22 -15.27 -9.95
C LYS A 277 7.31 -14.67 -11.33
N LEU A 278 8.45 -14.16 -11.68
CA LEU A 278 8.67 -13.50 -12.96
C LEU A 278 9.76 -14.22 -13.75
N ALA A 279 9.40 -14.76 -14.89
CA ALA A 279 10.33 -15.48 -15.75
C ALA A 279 11.51 -14.57 -16.20
N PRO A 280 12.65 -15.15 -16.60
CA PRO A 280 13.75 -14.35 -17.18
C PRO A 280 13.29 -13.46 -18.30
N LYS A 281 13.80 -12.21 -18.34
CA LYS A 281 13.56 -11.23 -19.40
C LYS A 281 12.07 -10.90 -19.62
N SER A 282 11.24 -11.08 -18.58
CA SER A 282 9.82 -10.76 -18.63
C SER A 282 9.47 -9.59 -17.69
N SER A 283 8.27 -9.07 -17.83
CA SER A 283 7.73 -7.99 -17.01
C SER A 283 6.30 -8.27 -16.58
N GLU A 284 5.89 -7.67 -15.48
CA GLU A 284 4.52 -7.69 -14.99
C GLU A 284 4.13 -6.29 -14.51
N THR A 285 2.86 -5.95 -14.71
CA THR A 285 2.28 -4.69 -14.22
C THR A 285 1.10 -5.03 -13.33
N LEU A 286 1.11 -4.49 -12.11
CA LEU A 286 -0.03 -4.53 -11.19
C LEU A 286 -0.52 -3.12 -10.95
N THR A 287 -1.82 -2.91 -11.02
CA THR A 287 -2.44 -1.58 -11.00
C THR A 287 -3.50 -1.50 -9.92
N PHE A 288 -3.55 -0.37 -9.23
CA PHE A 288 -4.72 0.06 -8.48
C PHE A 288 -5.03 1.54 -8.76
N GLU A 289 -6.26 1.93 -8.48
CA GLU A 289 -6.78 3.25 -8.80
C GLU A 289 -7.44 3.86 -7.57
N THR A 290 -7.18 5.14 -7.34
CA THR A 290 -7.87 5.94 -6.33
C THR A 290 -8.70 7.02 -7.02
N THR A 291 -10.00 7.06 -6.75
CA THR A 291 -10.94 8.05 -7.27
C THR A 291 -11.49 8.89 -6.14
N ILE A 292 -11.46 10.22 -6.30
CA ILE A 292 -12.00 11.19 -5.35
C ILE A 292 -13.31 11.75 -5.87
N GLU A 293 -14.35 11.73 -5.01
CA GLU A 293 -15.63 12.43 -5.25
C GLU A 293 -15.86 13.49 -4.16
N GLU A 294 -16.41 14.66 -4.57
CA GLU A 294 -16.62 15.83 -3.71
C GLU A 294 -18.06 16.34 -3.71
#